data_da050c7a0ca74757d9520414503772ad
#
_entry.id   da050c7a0ca74757d9520414503772ad
#
_cell.length_a   1.000
_cell.length_b   1.000
_cell.length_c   1.000
_cell.angle_alpha   90.00
_cell.angle_beta   90.00
_cell.angle_gamma   90.00
#
_symmetry.space_group_name_H-M   'P 1'
#
loop_
_entity.id
_entity.type
_entity.pdbx_description
1 polymer ?
#
loop_
_entity_poly.entity_id
_entity_poly.type
_entity_poly.pdbx_seq_one_letter_code
_entity_poly.pdbx_strand_id
1 'polypeptide(L)'
;MKKMLRSVLAVVLLLGIVTTTAFAVQPRWETVASLSPSMSASDGSYTCAVTGLEGTTQIDCTLTLYERGFWGNYKQVAQTSSTYYGQVHEFSGYYPIKSGTTYKLNTTATVTCNGVTETVTYDFEKRC
;
A
#
# COMPACT_ATOMS: atom_id res chain seq x y z
N MET A 1 29.74 -36.13 5.16
CA MET A 1 28.77 -36.24 5.83
C MET A 1 28.52 -35.29 6.89
N LYS A 2 29.21 -35.27 7.90
CA LYS A 2 29.00 -34.37 8.90
C LYS A 2 29.10 -32.99 8.44
N LYS A 3 29.96 -32.71 7.57
CA LYS A 3 30.08 -31.44 7.07
C LYS A 3 28.90 -30.99 6.39
N MET A 4 28.28 -31.81 5.63
CA MET A 4 27.11 -31.46 4.97
C MET A 4 26.06 -31.10 5.91
N LEU A 5 25.97 -31.79 6.95
CA LEU A 5 25.00 -31.54 7.92
C LEU A 5 25.16 -30.17 8.48
N ARG A 6 26.32 -29.75 8.72
CA ARG A 6 26.51 -28.47 9.24
C ARG A 6 26.12 -27.42 8.27
N SER A 7 26.33 -27.65 7.03
CA SER A 7 25.96 -26.68 6.04
C SER A 7 24.47 -26.53 6.02
N VAL A 8 23.80 -27.61 6.12
CA VAL A 8 22.36 -27.55 6.11
C VAL A 8 21.88 -26.79 7.29
N LEU A 9 22.50 -26.98 8.40
CA LEU A 9 22.10 -26.27 9.57
C LEU A 9 22.26 -24.77 9.38
N ALA A 10 23.33 -24.38 8.78
CA ALA A 10 23.57 -22.98 8.56
C ALA A 10 22.50 -22.40 7.67
N VAL A 11 22.07 -23.13 6.70
CA VAL A 11 21.09 -22.65 5.81
C VAL A 11 19.76 -22.49 6.54
N VAL A 12 19.46 -23.42 7.37
CA VAL A 12 18.23 -23.35 8.10
C VAL A 12 18.22 -22.12 8.99
N LEU A 13 19.33 -21.83 9.58
CA LEU A 13 19.39 -20.66 10.42
C LEU A 13 19.15 -19.41 9.62
N LEU A 14 19.69 -19.36 8.45
CA LEU A 14 19.49 -18.21 7.64
C LEU A 14 18.03 -18.06 7.28
N LEU A 15 17.39 -19.13 6.98
CA LEU A 15 16.00 -19.07 6.67
C LEU A 15 15.21 -18.59 7.85
N GLY A 16 15.55 -19.03 9.00
CA GLY A 16 14.86 -18.61 10.17
C GLY A 16 14.97 -17.13 10.35
N ILE A 17 16.12 -16.59 10.12
CA ILE A 17 16.31 -15.20 10.28
C ILE A 17 15.49 -14.44 9.28
N VAL A 18 15.47 -14.92 8.08
CA VAL A 18 14.72 -14.24 7.07
C VAL A 18 13.27 -14.23 7.42
N THR A 19 12.77 -15.30 7.94
CA THR A 19 11.39 -15.31 8.27
C THR A 19 11.10 -14.35 9.37
N THR A 20 11.99 -14.18 10.29
CA THR A 20 11.70 -13.28 11.36
C THR A 20 11.63 -11.88 10.83
N THR A 21 12.38 -11.56 9.82
CA THR A 21 12.30 -10.21 9.33
C THR A 21 11.04 -10.02 8.53
N ALA A 22 10.46 -11.09 8.10
CA ALA A 22 9.28 -10.94 7.29
C ALA A 22 8.17 -10.22 8.00
N PHE A 23 8.07 -10.36 9.30
CA PHE A 23 6.97 -9.75 9.91
C PHE A 23 7.32 -8.40 10.43
N ALA A 24 8.41 -7.94 10.09
CA ALA A 24 8.74 -6.65 10.50
C ALA A 24 7.80 -5.71 9.91
N VAL A 25 6.85 -6.14 9.22
CA VAL A 25 5.88 -5.28 8.97
C VAL A 25 6.02 -4.19 7.98
N GLN A 26 7.00 -3.43 8.05
CA GLN A 26 7.15 -2.28 7.18
C GLN A 26 7.65 -2.68 5.82
N PRO A 27 6.86 -2.50 4.76
CA PRO A 27 7.36 -2.79 3.42
C PRO A 27 8.49 -1.82 3.11
N ARG A 28 9.45 -2.31 2.38
CA ARG A 28 10.53 -1.46 1.98
C ARG A 28 10.41 -1.12 0.54
N TRP A 29 10.12 0.11 0.26
CA TRP A 29 9.97 0.59 -1.10
C TRP A 29 11.20 1.37 -1.50
N GLU A 30 11.60 1.27 -2.75
CA GLU A 30 12.80 1.95 -3.22
C GLU A 30 12.57 3.38 -3.65
N THR A 31 11.40 3.72 -4.11
CA THR A 31 11.11 5.06 -4.60
C THR A 31 10.06 5.77 -3.77
N VAL A 32 9.37 5.07 -2.91
CA VAL A 32 8.26 5.62 -2.14
C VAL A 32 8.66 5.78 -0.68
N ALA A 33 8.55 6.98 -0.16
CA ALA A 33 8.85 7.24 1.24
C ALA A 33 7.66 6.89 2.12
N SER A 34 6.44 7.19 1.71
CA SER A 34 5.28 6.86 2.51
C SER A 34 3.99 6.90 1.71
N LEU A 35 3.01 6.14 2.19
CA LEU A 35 1.64 6.20 1.73
C LEU A 35 0.77 6.43 2.97
N SER A 36 -0.10 7.43 2.91
CA SER A 36 -0.97 7.75 4.04
C SER A 36 -2.43 7.74 3.60
N PRO A 37 -3.09 6.59 3.67
CA PRO A 37 -4.49 6.50 3.26
C PRO A 37 -5.43 7.01 4.35
N SER A 38 -6.60 7.47 3.94
CA SER A 38 -7.60 7.98 4.87
C SER A 38 -8.98 7.91 4.24
N MET A 39 -10.00 7.77 5.06
CA MET A 39 -11.38 7.79 4.62
C MET A 39 -12.20 8.57 5.64
N SER A 40 -13.18 9.32 5.17
CA SER A 40 -14.00 10.13 6.06
C SER A 40 -15.48 9.99 5.69
N ALA A 41 -16.30 9.61 6.66
CA ALA A 41 -17.72 9.48 6.43
C ALA A 41 -18.38 10.87 6.41
N SER A 42 -17.77 11.86 7.02
CA SER A 42 -18.39 13.17 7.11
C SER A 42 -18.48 13.85 5.77
N ASP A 43 -17.51 13.67 4.89
CA ASP A 43 -17.54 14.30 3.58
C ASP A 43 -17.50 13.32 2.42
N GLY A 44 -17.48 12.03 2.71
CA GLY A 44 -17.47 11.03 1.66
C GLY A 44 -16.17 10.92 0.90
N SER A 45 -15.07 11.37 1.48
CA SER A 45 -13.80 11.35 0.77
C SER A 45 -12.97 10.14 1.14
N TYR A 46 -12.22 9.64 0.17
CA TYR A 46 -11.20 8.64 0.43
C TYR A 46 -9.93 9.16 -0.23
N THR A 47 -8.86 9.17 0.49
CA THR A 47 -7.62 9.81 0.04
C THR A 47 -6.41 8.97 0.34
N CYS A 48 -5.33 9.25 -0.36
CA CYS A 48 -4.04 8.70 0.01
C CYS A 48 -2.96 9.71 -0.38
N ALA A 49 -2.18 10.13 0.59
CA ALA A 49 -1.06 11.02 0.32
C ALA A 49 0.13 10.14 -0.01
N VAL A 50 0.74 10.36 -1.16
CA VAL A 50 1.89 9.60 -1.62
C VAL A 50 3.10 10.51 -1.58
N THR A 51 4.15 10.08 -0.90
CA THR A 51 5.39 10.84 -0.84
C THR A 51 6.49 9.98 -1.46
N GLY A 52 7.09 10.46 -2.53
CA GLY A 52 8.23 9.79 -3.13
C GLY A 52 9.52 10.27 -2.51
N LEU A 53 10.62 9.64 -2.84
CA LEU A 53 11.92 10.09 -2.37
C LEU A 53 12.35 11.31 -3.18
N GLU A 54 13.37 11.97 -2.69
CA GLU A 54 13.89 13.13 -3.37
C GLU A 54 14.31 12.70 -4.77
N GLY A 55 13.95 13.48 -5.78
CA GLY A 55 14.22 13.10 -7.16
C GLY A 55 13.00 12.49 -7.87
N THR A 56 11.87 12.36 -7.17
CA THR A 56 10.65 11.85 -7.76
C THR A 56 10.09 12.86 -8.75
N THR A 57 9.80 12.40 -9.95
CA THR A 57 9.29 13.27 -11.01
C THR A 57 7.84 12.99 -11.35
N GLN A 58 7.35 11.80 -11.07
CA GLN A 58 6.01 11.44 -11.47
C GLN A 58 5.42 10.41 -10.52
N ILE A 59 4.15 10.58 -10.19
CA ILE A 59 3.40 9.64 -9.37
C ILE A 59 2.08 9.34 -10.08
N ASP A 60 1.87 8.07 -10.42
CA ASP A 60 0.59 7.63 -10.98
C ASP A 60 -0.09 6.85 -9.87
N CYS A 61 -1.30 7.21 -9.52
CA CYS A 61 -1.97 6.57 -8.40
C CYS A 61 -3.39 6.17 -8.73
N THR A 62 -3.75 4.96 -8.35
CA THR A 62 -5.11 4.46 -8.48
C THR A 62 -5.61 4.11 -7.09
N LEU A 63 -6.73 4.70 -6.71
CA LEU A 63 -7.38 4.40 -5.45
C LEU A 63 -8.64 3.61 -5.76
N THR A 64 -8.77 2.43 -5.16
CA THR A 64 -9.96 1.60 -5.36
C THR A 64 -10.60 1.39 -4.00
N LEU A 65 -11.87 1.77 -3.89
CA LEU A 65 -12.59 1.66 -2.64
C LEU A 65 -13.51 0.45 -2.69
N TYR A 66 -13.42 -0.38 -1.65
CA TYR A 66 -14.26 -1.56 -1.50
C TYR A 66 -15.11 -1.41 -0.26
N GLU A 67 -16.36 -1.83 -0.35
CA GLU A 67 -17.27 -1.80 0.78
C GLU A 67 -17.51 -3.23 1.25
N ARG A 68 -17.45 -3.47 2.54
CA ARG A 68 -17.65 -4.80 3.09
C ARG A 68 -19.15 -5.09 3.14
N GLY A 69 -19.55 -6.22 2.58
CA GLY A 69 -20.93 -6.59 2.56
C GLY A 69 -21.37 -7.31 3.82
N PHE A 70 -22.67 -7.62 3.88
CA PHE A 70 -23.24 -8.28 5.02
C PHE A 70 -22.56 -9.61 5.34
N TRP A 71 -22.11 -10.32 4.32
CA TRP A 71 -21.46 -11.60 4.52
C TRP A 71 -19.94 -11.50 4.69
N GLY A 72 -19.42 -10.31 4.80
CA GLY A 72 -18.00 -10.12 5.03
C GLY A 72 -17.15 -10.01 3.77
N ASN A 73 -17.73 -10.18 2.60
CA ASN A 73 -16.98 -10.04 1.37
C ASN A 73 -16.94 -8.57 0.94
N TYR A 74 -15.90 -8.22 0.22
CA TYR A 74 -15.72 -6.84 -0.24
C TYR A 74 -16.20 -6.70 -1.68
N LYS A 75 -16.78 -5.54 -1.98
CA LYS A 75 -17.27 -5.25 -3.32
C LYS A 75 -16.72 -3.88 -3.69
N GLN A 76 -16.20 -3.76 -4.89
CA GLN A 76 -15.68 -2.48 -5.35
C GLN A 76 -16.83 -1.50 -5.55
N VAL A 77 -16.74 -0.33 -4.98
CA VAL A 77 -17.79 0.68 -5.08
C VAL A 77 -17.30 1.97 -5.72
N ALA A 78 -16.00 2.21 -5.78
CA ALA A 78 -15.48 3.42 -6.40
C ALA A 78 -14.04 3.22 -6.80
N GLN A 79 -13.58 3.99 -7.77
CA GLN A 79 -12.19 3.96 -8.18
C GLN A 79 -11.84 5.28 -8.81
N THR A 80 -10.64 5.77 -8.56
CA THR A 80 -10.15 6.96 -9.21
C THR A 80 -8.68 6.78 -9.53
N SER A 81 -8.24 7.35 -10.64
CA SER A 81 -6.85 7.27 -11.06
C SER A 81 -6.41 8.65 -11.52
N SER A 82 -5.21 9.03 -11.19
CA SER A 82 -4.66 10.28 -11.71
C SER A 82 -3.14 10.25 -11.64
N THR A 83 -2.53 11.24 -12.28
CA THR A 83 -1.09 11.36 -12.36
C THR A 83 -0.69 12.73 -11.84
N TYR A 84 0.37 12.78 -11.05
CA TYR A 84 0.90 14.02 -10.55
C TYR A 84 2.40 14.08 -10.88
N TYR A 85 2.85 15.23 -11.34
CA TYR A 85 4.26 15.41 -11.67
C TYR A 85 4.92 16.17 -10.52
N GLY A 86 5.58 15.46 -9.65
CA GLY A 86 6.22 16.03 -8.47
C GLY A 86 6.49 14.95 -7.44
N GLN A 87 6.90 15.36 -6.26
CA GLN A 87 7.36 14.45 -5.24
C GLN A 87 6.29 14.04 -4.23
N VAL A 88 5.34 14.92 -3.96
CA VAL A 88 4.32 14.68 -2.93
C VAL A 88 2.96 15.11 -3.45
N HIS A 89 1.99 14.26 -3.28
CA HIS A 89 0.63 14.64 -3.69
C HIS A 89 -0.40 13.80 -2.92
N GLU A 90 -1.54 14.43 -2.62
CA GLU A 90 -2.64 13.72 -2.01
C GLU A 90 -3.66 13.42 -3.10
N PHE A 91 -3.90 12.14 -3.37
CA PHE A 91 -4.87 11.68 -4.34
C PHE A 91 -6.18 11.45 -3.62
N SER A 92 -7.32 11.76 -4.24
CA SER A 92 -8.60 11.63 -3.57
C SER A 92 -9.72 11.28 -4.51
N GLY A 93 -10.78 10.73 -3.95
CA GLY A 93 -12.00 10.47 -4.65
C GLY A 93 -13.15 10.63 -3.68
N TYR A 94 -14.38 10.55 -4.19
CA TYR A 94 -15.57 10.73 -3.39
C TYR A 94 -16.55 9.58 -3.59
N TYR A 95 -17.13 9.13 -2.51
CA TYR A 95 -18.15 8.10 -2.54
C TYR A 95 -18.98 8.30 -1.26
N PRO A 96 -20.30 8.14 -1.29
CA PRO A 96 -21.11 8.35 -0.08
C PRO A 96 -20.78 7.23 0.94
N ILE A 97 -19.81 7.50 1.78
CA ILE A 97 -19.33 6.54 2.78
C ILE A 97 -20.35 6.47 3.91
N LYS A 98 -20.79 5.26 4.24
CA LYS A 98 -21.81 5.06 5.26
C LYS A 98 -21.18 4.84 6.61
N SER A 99 -21.75 5.55 7.60
CA SER A 99 -21.29 5.35 8.97
C SER A 99 -21.60 3.92 9.42
N GLY A 100 -20.69 3.32 10.16
CA GLY A 100 -20.90 1.95 10.65
C GLY A 100 -20.52 0.85 9.68
N THR A 101 -20.05 1.19 8.50
CA THR A 101 -19.65 0.22 7.50
C THR A 101 -18.14 0.18 7.39
N THR A 102 -17.60 -1.00 7.16
CA THR A 102 -16.15 -1.17 6.99
C THR A 102 -15.81 -1.08 5.52
N TYR A 103 -14.79 -0.32 5.23
CA TYR A 103 -14.31 -0.13 3.86
C TYR A 103 -12.84 -0.51 3.77
N LYS A 104 -12.41 -0.89 2.58
CA LYS A 104 -11.01 -1.15 2.32
C LYS A 104 -10.58 -0.26 1.16
N LEU A 105 -9.54 0.52 1.36
CA LEU A 105 -9.00 1.37 0.32
C LEU A 105 -7.71 0.75 -0.18
N ASN A 106 -7.70 0.38 -1.45
CA ASN A 106 -6.50 -0.17 -2.07
C ASN A 106 -5.83 0.96 -2.83
N THR A 107 -4.57 1.20 -2.52
CA THR A 107 -3.79 2.22 -3.20
C THR A 107 -2.72 1.53 -4.02
N THR A 108 -2.69 1.80 -5.32
CA THR A 108 -1.62 1.32 -6.19
C THR A 108 -0.94 2.56 -6.74
N ALA A 109 0.31 2.75 -6.41
CA ALA A 109 1.06 3.92 -6.84
C ALA A 109 2.28 3.49 -7.63
N THR A 110 2.48 4.11 -8.78
CA THR A 110 3.67 3.91 -9.60
C THR A 110 4.47 5.19 -9.53
N VAL A 111 5.64 5.12 -8.95
CA VAL A 111 6.46 6.29 -8.67
C VAL A 111 7.75 6.21 -9.46
N THR A 112 8.06 7.29 -10.17
CA THR A 112 9.29 7.39 -10.93
C THR A 112 10.22 8.36 -10.23
N CYS A 113 11.37 7.86 -9.83
CA CYS A 113 12.35 8.65 -9.09
C CYS A 113 13.72 8.40 -9.68
N ASN A 114 14.37 9.44 -10.15
CA ASN A 114 15.69 9.34 -10.76
C ASN A 114 15.77 8.28 -11.86
N GLY A 115 14.73 8.22 -12.66
CA GLY A 115 14.68 7.26 -13.78
C GLY A 115 14.30 5.85 -13.39
N VAL A 116 14.07 5.59 -12.12
CA VAL A 116 13.65 4.27 -11.65
C VAL A 116 12.16 4.30 -11.35
N THR A 117 11.43 3.34 -11.88
CA THR A 117 9.99 3.27 -11.69
C THR A 117 9.64 2.06 -10.82
N GLU A 118 8.83 2.29 -9.83
CA GLU A 118 8.41 1.22 -8.92
C GLU A 118 6.91 1.31 -8.71
N THR A 119 6.22 0.17 -8.68
CA THR A 119 4.78 0.13 -8.39
C THR A 119 4.60 -0.52 -7.03
N VAL A 120 3.90 0.17 -6.14
CA VAL A 120 3.64 -0.33 -4.80
C VAL A 120 2.14 -0.36 -4.56
N THR A 121 1.69 -1.31 -3.75
CA THR A 121 0.27 -1.48 -3.45
C THR A 121 0.12 -1.59 -1.94
N TYR A 122 -0.93 -0.96 -1.43
CA TYR A 122 -1.18 -0.99 0.00
C TYR A 122 -2.69 -0.99 0.24
N ASP A 123 -3.14 -1.83 1.18
CA ASP A 123 -4.55 -1.89 1.55
C ASP A 123 -4.74 -1.28 2.93
N PHE A 124 -5.78 -0.48 3.08
CA PHE A 124 -6.09 0.17 4.35
C PHE A 124 -7.55 -0.12 4.65
N GLU A 125 -7.83 -0.72 5.80
CA GLU A 125 -9.20 -1.01 6.21
C GLU A 125 -9.61 -0.10 7.35
N LYS A 126 -10.86 0.35 7.32
CA LYS A 126 -11.36 1.20 8.38
C LYS A 126 -12.87 1.06 8.49
N ARG A 127 -13.35 1.03 9.72
CA ARG A 127 -14.78 1.08 9.95
C ARG A 127 -15.14 2.54 10.14
N CYS A 128 -16.00 3.05 9.31
CA CYS A 128 -16.38 4.46 9.34
C CYS A 128 -17.68 4.76 10.16
#